data_ec36b9c412dbe7fe71839884416eb43a
#
_entry.id   ec36b9c412dbe7fe71839884416eb43a
#
_cell.length_a   1.000
_cell.length_b   1.000
_cell.length_c   1.000
_cell.angle_alpha   90.00
_cell.angle_beta   90.00
_cell.angle_gamma   90.00
#
_symmetry.space_group_name_H-M   'P 1'
#
loop_
_entity.id
_entity.type
_entity.pdbx_description
1 polymer ?
#
loop_
_entity_poly.entity_id
_entity_poly.type
_entity_poly.pdbx_seq_one_letter_code
_entity_poly.pdbx_strand_id
1 'polypeptide(L)'
;MKPLLTFIVLALSACAAAPRSGGYYKDDGPGERPPANLEQIADAQPKAEPLHRYANRPYQVFGKEYVPLAFVQPYRQRGTASWYGKKFHGQRTASGEPYDMYAMTAAHPTLPIPSYARVTRVATGRSVIVRINDRGPFHQGRMIDLSYAAALKLGFAYLGSAEVELESIEPGQAVTPIEQAATATPPAAATTPPAAATTPPAVATTPPAETTTPPAATTTEQAPAAPEQAKAVYLQVGAFSSRDNAENLRSRLEGEFGWLKDTVQVLAIGNLWRLHVGPYRSQDDARSVAERIESQLSIKPLLVVR
;
A
#
# COMPACT_ATOMS: atom_id res chain seq x y z
N MET A 1 66.20 12.48 -40.59
CA MET A 1 65.62 12.63 -39.28
C MET A 1 64.11 12.83 -39.42
N LYS A 2 63.31 11.81 -39.12
CA LYS A 2 61.83 11.88 -39.22
C LYS A 2 61.30 11.93 -37.76
N PRO A 3 60.43 12.85 -37.36
CA PRO A 3 59.83 12.82 -36.06
C PRO A 3 58.66 11.78 -36.00
N LEU A 4 58.74 10.94 -34.97
CA LEU A 4 57.75 9.91 -34.65
C LEU A 4 56.62 10.63 -33.88
N LEU A 5 55.43 10.70 -34.48
CA LEU A 5 54.23 11.27 -33.86
C LEU A 5 53.54 10.19 -33.01
N THR A 6 53.71 10.31 -31.70
CA THR A 6 53.04 9.38 -30.76
C THR A 6 51.61 9.84 -30.54
N PHE A 7 50.63 9.09 -31.05
CA PHE A 7 49.22 9.30 -30.77
C PHE A 7 48.86 8.71 -29.39
N ILE A 8 48.60 9.57 -28.39
CA ILE A 8 48.05 9.14 -27.14
C ILE A 8 46.52 9.04 -27.30
N VAL A 9 46.03 7.80 -27.36
CA VAL A 9 44.55 7.52 -27.29
C VAL A 9 44.10 7.63 -25.86
N LEU A 10 43.45 8.74 -25.51
CA LEU A 10 42.81 8.93 -24.23
C LEU A 10 41.49 8.15 -24.21
N ALA A 11 41.48 6.97 -23.59
CA ALA A 11 40.26 6.21 -23.37
C ALA A 11 39.40 6.90 -22.31
N LEU A 12 38.38 7.65 -22.73
CA LEU A 12 37.31 8.13 -21.88
C LEU A 12 36.45 6.95 -21.45
N SER A 13 36.71 6.43 -20.24
CA SER A 13 35.79 5.53 -19.54
C SER A 13 34.54 6.29 -19.17
N ALA A 14 33.55 6.30 -20.05
CA ALA A 14 32.22 6.78 -19.71
C ALA A 14 31.62 5.82 -18.70
N CYS A 15 31.65 6.18 -17.41
CA CYS A 15 30.79 5.58 -16.40
C CYS A 15 29.34 5.88 -16.78
N ALA A 16 28.71 4.99 -17.52
CA ALA A 16 27.29 5.00 -17.74
C ALA A 16 26.59 4.77 -16.39
N ALA A 17 26.21 5.87 -15.73
CA ALA A 17 25.33 5.81 -14.58
C ALA A 17 24.01 5.21 -15.07
N ALA A 18 23.70 3.98 -14.65
CA ALA A 18 22.43 3.35 -14.91
C ALA A 18 21.28 4.29 -14.47
N PRO A 19 20.23 4.45 -15.26
CA PRO A 19 19.11 5.31 -14.90
C PRO A 19 18.46 4.79 -13.62
N ARG A 20 18.56 5.55 -12.55
CA ARG A 20 17.91 5.28 -11.28
C ARG A 20 16.41 5.39 -11.48
N SER A 21 15.71 4.26 -11.57
CA SER A 21 14.26 4.22 -11.74
C SER A 21 13.56 4.68 -10.46
N GLY A 22 12.58 5.60 -10.62
CA GLY A 22 11.89 6.25 -9.53
C GLY A 22 10.87 5.35 -8.85
N GLY A 23 11.11 5.05 -7.60
CA GLY A 23 10.13 4.60 -6.63
C GLY A 23 10.01 5.65 -5.54
N TYR A 24 9.01 5.54 -4.75
CA TYR A 24 8.79 6.24 -3.51
C TYR A 24 10.05 6.18 -2.64
N TYR A 25 10.85 7.22 -2.59
CA TYR A 25 12.21 7.17 -2.05
C TYR A 25 13.00 5.97 -2.57
N LYS A 26 13.69 6.14 -3.67
CA LYS A 26 14.43 5.10 -4.42
C LYS A 26 15.42 4.27 -3.59
N ASP A 27 15.75 4.74 -2.41
CA ASP A 27 16.72 4.15 -1.48
C ASP A 27 16.06 3.71 -0.17
N ASP A 28 14.73 3.68 -0.08
CA ASP A 28 14.01 3.24 1.11
C ASP A 28 13.49 1.82 0.93
N GLY A 29 13.45 1.07 2.01
CA GLY A 29 13.04 -0.32 1.98
C GLY A 29 13.32 -1.04 3.30
N PRO A 30 13.05 -2.36 3.35
CA PRO A 30 13.48 -3.17 4.47
C PRO A 30 15.00 -3.16 4.57
N GLY A 31 15.54 -3.20 5.78
CA GLY A 31 16.97 -3.34 6.00
C GLY A 31 17.51 -4.63 5.37
N GLU A 32 18.81 -4.68 5.05
CA GLU A 32 19.44 -5.86 4.42
C GLU A 32 19.38 -7.12 5.29
N ARG A 33 19.32 -6.95 6.60
CA ARG A 33 19.22 -8.02 7.58
C ARG A 33 18.21 -7.65 8.67
N PRO A 34 16.91 -7.72 8.39
CA PRO A 34 15.92 -7.45 9.41
C PRO A 34 16.06 -8.48 10.55
N PRO A 35 15.84 -8.06 11.81
CA PRO A 35 15.78 -8.99 12.93
C PRO A 35 14.78 -10.12 12.67
N ALA A 36 15.09 -11.33 13.15
CA ALA A 36 14.14 -12.43 13.11
C ALA A 36 12.90 -12.10 13.96
N ASN A 37 11.74 -12.59 13.54
CA ASN A 37 10.46 -12.48 14.28
C ASN A 37 9.93 -11.04 14.48
N LEU A 38 10.19 -10.10 13.56
CA LEU A 38 9.62 -8.76 13.62
C LEU A 38 8.08 -8.74 13.73
N GLU A 39 7.40 -9.73 13.19
CA GLU A 39 5.93 -9.85 13.30
C GLU A 39 5.47 -10.14 14.74
N GLN A 40 6.36 -10.63 15.61
CA GLN A 40 6.08 -10.95 17.02
C GLN A 40 6.51 -9.82 17.98
N ILE A 41 7.04 -8.71 17.44
CA ILE A 41 7.47 -7.60 18.29
C ILE A 41 6.28 -7.06 19.12
N ALA A 42 6.52 -6.77 20.39
CA ALA A 42 5.48 -6.23 21.25
C ALA A 42 5.02 -4.86 20.77
N ASP A 43 3.73 -4.58 20.89
CA ASP A 43 3.17 -3.26 20.62
C ASP A 43 3.77 -2.21 21.56
N ALA A 44 3.74 -0.94 21.13
CA ALA A 44 4.11 0.16 22.02
C ALA A 44 3.21 0.16 23.27
N GLN A 45 3.83 0.38 24.42
CA GLN A 45 3.10 0.44 25.70
C GLN A 45 2.71 1.89 25.97
N PRO A 46 1.41 2.24 25.94
CA PRO A 46 0.95 3.59 26.22
C PRO A 46 1.30 4.00 27.67
N LYS A 47 1.97 5.12 27.80
CA LYS A 47 2.33 5.72 29.08
C LYS A 47 2.17 7.23 29.01
N ALA A 48 1.98 7.86 30.16
CA ALA A 48 1.97 9.32 30.27
C ALA A 48 3.40 9.84 30.05
N GLU A 49 3.60 10.62 29.00
CA GLU A 49 4.87 11.27 28.69
C GLU A 49 4.66 12.77 28.55
N PRO A 50 5.60 13.61 29.02
CA PRO A 50 5.52 15.05 28.78
C PRO A 50 5.59 15.34 27.29
N LEU A 51 4.74 16.25 26.81
CA LEU A 51 4.73 16.63 25.40
C LEU A 51 6.03 17.34 25.01
N HIS A 52 6.55 17.03 23.85
CA HIS A 52 7.79 17.62 23.35
C HIS A 52 7.60 19.10 23.03
N ARG A 53 8.43 19.95 23.65
CA ARG A 53 8.29 21.42 23.63
C ARG A 53 8.30 22.03 22.22
N TYR A 54 9.10 21.49 21.31
CA TYR A 54 9.31 22.06 19.98
C TYR A 54 8.54 21.33 18.89
N ALA A 55 8.42 20.01 18.96
CA ALA A 55 7.74 19.21 17.95
C ALA A 55 6.23 19.48 17.86
N ASN A 56 5.63 20.08 18.89
CA ASN A 56 4.21 20.42 18.93
C ASN A 56 3.89 21.88 18.61
N ARG A 57 4.87 22.65 18.09
CA ARG A 57 4.60 23.98 17.56
C ARG A 57 4.07 23.92 16.14
N PRO A 58 3.31 24.92 15.68
CA PRO A 58 2.98 25.06 14.28
C PRO A 58 4.25 25.06 13.42
N TYR A 59 4.21 24.39 12.28
CA TYR A 59 5.33 24.26 11.38
C TYR A 59 4.87 24.25 9.92
N GLN A 60 5.78 24.52 8.99
CA GLN A 60 5.47 24.61 7.57
C GLN A 60 6.36 23.66 6.77
N VAL A 61 5.74 22.88 5.85
CA VAL A 61 6.44 22.00 4.92
C VAL A 61 5.83 22.15 3.54
N PHE A 62 6.65 22.34 2.51
CA PHE A 62 6.22 22.56 1.12
C PHE A 62 5.13 23.65 0.97
N GLY A 63 5.24 24.74 1.75
CA GLY A 63 4.28 25.85 1.72
C GLY A 63 2.95 25.58 2.44
N LYS A 64 2.72 24.39 2.98
CA LYS A 64 1.55 24.05 3.77
C LYS A 64 1.85 24.14 5.25
N GLU A 65 0.98 24.87 5.97
CA GLU A 65 1.04 24.95 7.43
C GLU A 65 0.36 23.75 8.09
N TYR A 66 0.97 23.26 9.17
CA TYR A 66 0.48 22.20 10.02
C TYR A 66 0.44 22.69 11.46
N VAL A 67 -0.73 22.55 12.10
CA VAL A 67 -0.93 22.94 13.50
C VAL A 67 -1.15 21.66 14.31
N PRO A 68 -0.15 21.18 15.08
CA PRO A 68 -0.32 20.04 15.95
C PRO A 68 -1.37 20.30 17.03
N LEU A 69 -2.06 19.23 17.44
CA LEU A 69 -2.98 19.26 18.57
C LEU A 69 -2.21 19.59 19.85
N ALA A 70 -2.78 20.47 20.68
CA ALA A 70 -2.12 20.98 21.89
C ALA A 70 -1.99 19.93 23.01
N PHE A 71 -2.86 18.91 23.00
CA PHE A 71 -2.91 17.82 23.98
C PHE A 71 -3.48 16.55 23.36
N VAL A 72 -3.30 15.42 24.02
CA VAL A 72 -3.90 14.14 23.60
C VAL A 72 -5.40 14.23 23.86
N GLN A 73 -6.19 14.00 22.86
CA GLN A 73 -7.65 14.03 22.87
C GLN A 73 -8.19 12.91 22.00
N PRO A 74 -9.47 12.51 22.16
CA PRO A 74 -10.09 11.53 21.29
C PRO A 74 -9.94 11.94 19.82
N TYR A 75 -9.31 11.08 19.05
CA TYR A 75 -9.07 11.29 17.63
C TYR A 75 -9.27 9.96 16.89
N ARG A 76 -10.13 9.98 15.90
CA ARG A 76 -10.38 8.82 15.04
C ARG A 76 -10.47 9.29 13.61
N GLN A 77 -9.69 8.67 12.75
CA GLN A 77 -9.67 8.97 11.32
C GLN A 77 -9.37 7.72 10.51
N ARG A 78 -10.01 7.60 9.36
CA ARG A 78 -9.73 6.58 8.36
C ARG A 78 -8.98 7.21 7.18
N GLY A 79 -7.97 6.51 6.68
CA GLY A 79 -7.16 7.02 5.58
C GLY A 79 -6.04 6.05 5.19
N THR A 80 -5.21 6.49 4.25
CA THR A 80 -4.09 5.67 3.76
C THR A 80 -2.88 5.80 4.69
N ALA A 81 -2.38 4.65 5.15
CA ALA A 81 -1.07 4.51 5.77
C ALA A 81 -0.01 4.09 4.75
N SER A 82 1.21 4.56 4.95
CA SER A 82 2.40 4.00 4.32
C SER A 82 3.45 3.71 5.40
N TRP A 83 4.68 3.42 5.02
CA TRP A 83 5.76 3.18 5.96
C TRP A 83 7.07 3.77 5.44
N TYR A 84 8.00 4.03 6.35
CA TYR A 84 9.35 4.52 6.06
C TYR A 84 10.38 3.55 6.66
N GLY A 85 11.50 3.37 5.97
CA GLY A 85 12.41 2.27 6.24
C GLY A 85 13.87 2.69 6.37
N LYS A 86 14.75 1.93 5.70
CA LYS A 86 16.22 2.00 5.81
C LYS A 86 16.78 3.40 5.60
N LYS A 87 16.21 4.19 4.68
CA LYS A 87 16.69 5.54 4.36
C LYS A 87 16.68 6.48 5.56
N PHE A 88 15.69 6.32 6.43
CA PHE A 88 15.48 7.17 7.60
C PHE A 88 16.04 6.55 8.89
N HIS A 89 16.39 5.26 8.86
CA HIS A 89 16.90 4.54 10.02
C HIS A 89 18.14 5.23 10.60
N GLY A 90 18.11 5.50 11.91
CA GLY A 90 19.15 6.23 12.63
C GLY A 90 19.09 7.76 12.50
N GLN A 91 18.26 8.32 11.61
CA GLN A 91 18.06 9.77 11.50
C GLN A 91 17.22 10.30 12.68
N ARG A 92 17.38 11.58 12.99
CA ARG A 92 16.58 12.19 14.07
C ARG A 92 15.15 12.42 13.64
N THR A 93 14.21 11.93 14.44
CA THR A 93 12.78 12.23 14.32
C THR A 93 12.45 13.64 14.82
N ALA A 94 11.22 14.08 14.65
CA ALA A 94 10.75 15.36 15.18
C ALA A 94 10.81 15.44 16.72
N SER A 95 10.77 14.31 17.42
CA SER A 95 11.00 14.24 18.88
C SER A 95 12.50 14.35 19.24
N GLY A 96 13.40 14.31 18.24
CA GLY A 96 14.85 14.30 18.45
C GLY A 96 15.45 12.92 18.74
N GLU A 97 14.63 11.88 18.84
CA GLU A 97 15.05 10.48 18.99
C GLU A 97 15.61 9.94 17.67
N PRO A 98 16.58 9.02 17.67
CA PRO A 98 16.93 8.29 16.47
C PRO A 98 15.74 7.45 15.99
N TYR A 99 15.42 7.53 14.70
CA TYR A 99 14.39 6.67 14.12
C TYR A 99 14.87 5.22 14.07
N ASP A 100 14.10 4.32 14.67
CA ASP A 100 14.31 2.87 14.55
C ASP A 100 13.18 2.26 13.72
N MET A 101 13.50 1.80 12.52
CA MET A 101 12.52 1.16 11.62
C MET A 101 11.99 -0.16 12.16
N TYR A 102 12.63 -0.73 13.17
CA TYR A 102 12.22 -1.98 13.82
C TYR A 102 11.45 -1.77 15.12
N ALA A 103 11.26 -0.52 15.58
CA ALA A 103 10.43 -0.19 16.72
C ALA A 103 8.97 0.06 16.33
N MET A 104 8.04 -0.04 17.28
CA MET A 104 6.62 0.23 17.06
C MET A 104 6.33 1.73 17.14
N THR A 105 6.73 2.48 16.10
CA THR A 105 6.61 3.94 16.03
C THR A 105 5.92 4.39 14.74
N ALA A 106 5.51 5.67 14.71
CA ALA A 106 4.91 6.27 13.53
C ALA A 106 5.12 7.79 13.47
N ALA A 107 4.98 8.34 12.26
CA ALA A 107 4.93 9.76 11.96
C ALA A 107 3.49 10.19 11.65
N HIS A 108 3.04 11.25 12.30
CA HIS A 108 1.73 11.86 12.04
C HIS A 108 1.86 13.39 11.96
N PRO A 109 1.14 14.07 11.03
CA PRO A 109 1.33 15.51 10.85
C PRO A 109 0.87 16.35 12.05
N THR A 110 -0.17 15.93 12.77
CA THR A 110 -0.80 16.80 13.77
C THR A 110 -1.06 16.16 15.14
N LEU A 111 -0.97 14.83 15.29
CA LEU A 111 -1.09 14.25 16.64
C LEU A 111 0.03 14.75 17.55
N PRO A 112 -0.21 14.89 18.88
CA PRO A 112 0.81 15.32 19.80
C PRO A 112 2.02 14.39 19.81
N ILE A 113 3.21 14.92 20.01
CA ILE A 113 4.44 14.17 20.18
C ILE A 113 4.97 14.37 21.61
N PRO A 114 5.26 13.27 22.34
CA PRO A 114 4.88 11.90 22.04
C PRO A 114 3.39 11.65 22.37
N SER A 115 2.79 10.74 21.64
CA SER A 115 1.46 10.19 21.91
C SER A 115 1.38 8.75 21.43
N TYR A 116 0.24 8.09 21.66
CA TYR A 116 0.04 6.71 21.25
C TYR A 116 -1.23 6.58 20.41
N ALA A 117 -1.21 5.69 19.45
CA ALA A 117 -2.36 5.43 18.61
C ALA A 117 -2.49 3.94 18.29
N ARG A 118 -3.72 3.47 18.23
CA ARG A 118 -4.07 2.20 17.62
C ARG A 118 -4.24 2.41 16.12
N VAL A 119 -3.60 1.58 15.33
CA VAL A 119 -3.74 1.56 13.87
C VAL A 119 -4.31 0.22 13.48
N THR A 120 -5.49 0.22 12.86
CA THR A 120 -6.20 -0.98 12.43
C THR A 120 -6.25 -1.02 10.91
N ARG A 121 -5.71 -2.07 10.29
CA ARG A 121 -5.84 -2.27 8.84
C ARG A 121 -7.27 -2.69 8.49
N VAL A 122 -7.96 -1.87 7.69
CA VAL A 122 -9.39 -2.05 7.39
C VAL A 122 -9.68 -3.40 6.71
N ALA A 123 -8.83 -3.80 5.77
CA ALA A 123 -9.05 -5.03 4.99
C ALA A 123 -8.94 -6.33 5.82
N THR A 124 -8.24 -6.32 6.96
CA THR A 124 -7.95 -7.55 7.73
C THR A 124 -8.39 -7.48 9.19
N GLY A 125 -8.75 -6.30 9.70
CA GLY A 125 -9.02 -6.08 11.13
C GLY A 125 -7.79 -6.17 12.03
N ARG A 126 -6.59 -6.47 11.49
CA ARG A 126 -5.36 -6.50 12.28
C ARG A 126 -5.06 -5.12 12.81
N SER A 127 -4.66 -5.04 14.08
CA SER A 127 -4.30 -3.78 14.73
C SER A 127 -2.96 -3.86 15.43
N VAL A 128 -2.32 -2.71 15.57
CA VAL A 128 -1.09 -2.50 16.34
C VAL A 128 -1.21 -1.20 17.13
N ILE A 129 -0.45 -1.10 18.21
CA ILE A 129 -0.26 0.17 18.94
C ILE A 129 1.12 0.70 18.61
N VAL A 130 1.17 1.96 18.19
CA VAL A 130 2.40 2.67 17.84
C VAL A 130 2.56 3.92 18.69
N ARG A 131 3.80 4.31 18.93
CA ARG A 131 4.14 5.60 19.55
C ARG A 131 4.39 6.63 18.45
N ILE A 132 3.68 7.73 18.47
CA ILE A 132 3.86 8.86 17.57
C ILE A 132 5.05 9.69 18.06
N ASN A 133 6.16 9.65 17.36
CA ASN A 133 7.39 10.34 17.71
C ASN A 133 7.97 11.18 16.56
N ASP A 134 7.29 11.20 15.40
CA ASP A 134 7.78 11.90 14.23
C ASP A 134 6.67 12.69 13.50
N ARG A 135 7.07 13.61 12.61
CA ARG A 135 6.21 14.44 11.76
C ARG A 135 6.23 13.95 10.31
N GLY A 136 5.07 13.97 9.69
CA GLY A 136 4.74 13.45 8.37
C GLY A 136 3.50 12.59 8.43
N PRO A 137 3.04 12.06 7.30
CA PRO A 137 3.53 12.31 5.94
C PRO A 137 3.19 13.71 5.41
N PHE A 138 4.01 14.19 4.47
CA PHE A 138 3.77 15.47 3.81
C PHE A 138 3.31 15.30 2.35
N HIS A 139 3.21 14.06 1.88
CA HIS A 139 2.64 13.74 0.57
C HIS A 139 1.13 13.63 0.63
N GLN A 140 0.47 14.16 -0.41
CA GLN A 140 -0.99 14.13 -0.49
C GLN A 140 -1.54 12.69 -0.48
N GLY A 141 -2.70 12.52 0.16
CA GLY A 141 -3.42 11.24 0.22
C GLY A 141 -2.94 10.27 1.30
N ARG A 142 -1.88 10.59 2.06
CA ARG A 142 -1.43 9.79 3.20
C ARG A 142 -1.78 10.46 4.52
N MET A 143 -2.23 9.64 5.47
CA MET A 143 -2.61 10.08 6.80
C MET A 143 -1.50 9.84 7.83
N ILE A 144 -0.85 8.69 7.75
CA ILE A 144 0.17 8.25 8.72
C ILE A 144 1.26 7.45 8.01
N ASP A 145 2.51 7.61 8.44
CA ASP A 145 3.61 6.76 8.03
C ASP A 145 4.08 5.92 9.22
N LEU A 146 4.02 4.59 9.07
CA LEU A 146 4.40 3.64 10.10
C LEU A 146 5.88 3.26 9.97
N SER A 147 6.46 2.76 11.05
CA SER A 147 7.72 2.03 10.96
C SER A 147 7.57 0.78 10.11
N TYR A 148 8.68 0.26 9.58
CA TYR A 148 8.68 -1.00 8.84
C TYR A 148 8.11 -2.17 9.68
N ALA A 149 8.51 -2.27 10.95
CA ALA A 149 8.00 -3.32 11.85
C ALA A 149 6.49 -3.25 12.05
N ALA A 150 5.94 -2.04 12.25
CA ALA A 150 4.49 -1.86 12.41
C ALA A 150 3.73 -2.21 11.11
N ALA A 151 4.24 -1.79 9.95
CA ALA A 151 3.64 -2.13 8.67
C ALA A 151 3.71 -3.64 8.36
N LEU A 152 4.82 -4.30 8.75
CA LEU A 152 4.99 -5.74 8.61
C LEU A 152 3.99 -6.50 9.48
N LYS A 153 3.84 -6.10 10.75
CA LYS A 153 2.89 -6.71 11.69
C LYS A 153 1.43 -6.53 11.25
N LEU A 154 1.08 -5.39 10.63
CA LEU A 154 -0.21 -5.16 10.00
C LEU A 154 -0.37 -5.90 8.66
N GLY A 155 0.70 -6.49 8.13
CA GLY A 155 0.69 -7.29 6.91
C GLY A 155 0.63 -6.48 5.62
N PHE A 156 1.03 -5.20 5.61
CA PHE A 156 1.03 -4.40 4.38
C PHE A 156 2.40 -3.83 3.97
N ALA A 157 3.48 -4.15 4.69
CA ALA A 157 4.82 -3.66 4.35
C ALA A 157 5.18 -3.90 2.87
N TYR A 158 4.84 -5.08 2.33
CA TYR A 158 5.12 -5.45 0.93
C TYR A 158 4.17 -4.79 -0.07
N LEU A 159 3.02 -4.29 0.38
CA LEU A 159 2.08 -3.54 -0.45
C LEU A 159 2.48 -2.06 -0.57
N GLY A 160 3.36 -1.58 0.32
CA GLY A 160 3.81 -0.19 0.42
C GLY A 160 2.80 0.74 1.08
N SER A 161 1.50 0.46 0.97
CA SER A 161 0.44 1.24 1.62
C SER A 161 -0.81 0.39 1.85
N ALA A 162 -1.65 0.83 2.80
CA ALA A 162 -2.95 0.21 3.08
C ALA A 162 -3.94 1.24 3.63
N GLU A 163 -5.22 0.95 3.51
CA GLU A 163 -6.25 1.70 4.20
C GLU A 163 -6.32 1.27 5.66
N VAL A 164 -6.23 2.24 6.56
CA VAL A 164 -6.23 2.02 8.00
C VAL A 164 -7.22 2.95 8.69
N GLU A 165 -7.63 2.54 9.86
CA GLU A 165 -8.28 3.37 10.85
C GLU A 165 -7.29 3.67 11.98
N LEU A 166 -7.17 4.93 12.35
CA LEU A 166 -6.29 5.47 13.37
C LEU A 166 -7.13 5.98 14.54
N GLU A 167 -6.83 5.51 15.75
CA GLU A 167 -7.47 5.96 16.98
C GLU A 167 -6.39 6.38 17.98
N SER A 168 -6.49 7.60 18.55
CA SER A 168 -5.59 8.02 19.62
C SER A 168 -5.88 7.23 20.88
N ILE A 169 -4.84 6.96 21.68
CA ILE A 169 -4.94 6.31 22.97
C ILE A 169 -4.59 7.34 24.04
N GLU A 170 -5.53 7.59 24.95
CA GLU A 170 -5.27 8.44 26.12
C GLU A 170 -4.45 7.68 27.16
N PRO A 171 -3.44 8.31 27.77
CA PRO A 171 -2.68 7.71 28.86
C PRO A 171 -3.59 7.29 30.01
N GLY A 172 -3.52 6.02 30.42
CA GLY A 172 -4.35 5.47 31.49
C GLY A 172 -5.63 4.76 31.04
N GLN A 173 -6.00 4.82 29.78
CA GLN A 173 -7.02 3.93 29.23
C GLN A 173 -6.48 2.50 29.19
N ALA A 174 -7.22 1.56 29.78
CA ALA A 174 -6.94 0.14 29.64
C ALA A 174 -7.04 -0.22 28.16
N VAL A 175 -5.91 -0.55 27.55
CA VAL A 175 -5.88 -1.08 26.19
C VAL A 175 -6.34 -2.52 26.29
N THR A 176 -7.63 -2.76 26.05
CA THR A 176 -8.13 -4.13 25.89
C THR A 176 -7.43 -4.75 24.69
N PRO A 177 -6.67 -5.86 24.84
CA PRO A 177 -6.22 -6.64 23.72
C PRO A 177 -7.47 -7.07 22.95
N ILE A 178 -7.60 -6.64 21.72
CA ILE A 178 -8.58 -7.27 20.83
C ILE A 178 -7.98 -8.64 20.52
N GLU A 179 -8.40 -9.63 21.30
CA GLU A 179 -8.25 -11.03 20.92
C GLU A 179 -8.76 -11.16 19.49
N GLN A 180 -7.94 -11.70 18.61
CA GLN A 180 -8.25 -11.86 17.20
C GLN A 180 -9.59 -12.61 17.10
N ALA A 181 -10.67 -11.87 16.89
CA ALA A 181 -11.97 -12.43 16.64
C ALA A 181 -11.94 -13.12 15.27
N ALA A 182 -11.54 -14.39 15.30
CA ALA A 182 -12.00 -15.35 14.32
C ALA A 182 -13.53 -15.41 14.46
N THR A 183 -14.24 -15.20 13.34
CA THR A 183 -15.69 -15.38 13.17
C THR A 183 -16.61 -14.44 13.95
N ALA A 184 -16.86 -13.25 13.42
CA ALA A 184 -18.08 -12.52 13.75
C ALA A 184 -19.10 -12.70 12.61
N THR A 185 -20.10 -13.50 12.87
CA THR A 185 -21.39 -13.56 12.16
C THR A 185 -22.00 -12.15 12.11
N PRO A 186 -22.58 -11.70 10.99
CA PRO A 186 -23.19 -10.38 10.91
C PRO A 186 -24.41 -10.30 11.85
N PRO A 187 -24.59 -9.22 12.62
CA PRO A 187 -25.82 -9.04 13.37
C PRO A 187 -26.98 -8.75 12.41
N ALA A 188 -28.07 -9.45 12.65
CA ALA A 188 -29.34 -9.33 11.95
C ALA A 188 -29.87 -7.89 11.96
N ALA A 189 -30.47 -7.50 10.85
CA ALA A 189 -31.11 -6.23 10.61
C ALA A 189 -32.18 -5.91 11.68
N ALA A 190 -32.01 -4.78 12.35
CA ALA A 190 -33.09 -4.18 13.14
C ALA A 190 -33.96 -3.33 12.21
N THR A 191 -35.20 -3.75 12.10
CA THR A 191 -36.31 -3.14 11.40
C THR A 191 -36.69 -1.81 12.06
N THR A 192 -36.72 -0.74 11.28
CA THR A 192 -37.35 0.53 11.71
C THR A 192 -38.54 0.80 10.82
N PRO A 193 -39.73 1.15 11.35
CA PRO A 193 -40.90 1.42 10.56
C PRO A 193 -41.00 2.90 10.11
N PRO A 194 -41.96 3.23 9.20
CA PRO A 194 -41.83 4.34 8.26
C PRO A 194 -42.59 5.62 8.69
N ALA A 195 -42.15 6.74 8.18
CA ALA A 195 -43.02 7.92 8.13
C ALA A 195 -42.93 8.66 6.78
N ALA A 196 -44.02 8.55 6.05
CA ALA A 196 -44.79 9.51 5.27
C ALA A 196 -44.10 10.50 4.29
N ALA A 197 -44.24 10.21 3.05
CA ALA A 197 -44.99 10.91 1.99
C ALA A 197 -44.73 12.41 1.74
N THR A 198 -44.21 12.70 0.52
CA THR A 198 -44.83 13.69 -0.38
C THR A 198 -44.25 13.53 -1.80
N THR A 199 -45.11 13.20 -2.75
CA THR A 199 -44.96 13.21 -4.23
C THR A 199 -45.93 14.25 -4.80
N PRO A 200 -45.95 14.55 -6.11
CA PRO A 200 -45.02 14.86 -7.20
C PRO A 200 -45.33 16.23 -7.87
N PRO A 201 -45.05 16.55 -9.13
CA PRO A 201 -45.48 15.82 -10.31
C PRO A 201 -44.47 15.68 -11.48
N ALA A 202 -44.79 14.72 -12.33
CA ALA A 202 -44.20 14.37 -13.61
C ALA A 202 -44.50 15.39 -14.74
N VAL A 203 -43.58 15.48 -15.72
CA VAL A 203 -43.93 15.78 -17.12
C VAL A 203 -43.15 14.83 -18.02
N ALA A 204 -43.90 14.11 -18.82
CA ALA A 204 -43.46 13.22 -19.87
C ALA A 204 -43.14 13.98 -21.15
N THR A 205 -42.18 13.54 -21.94
CA THR A 205 -42.24 13.65 -23.40
C THR A 205 -41.36 12.55 -24.03
N THR A 206 -41.95 11.68 -24.77
CA THR A 206 -41.40 10.65 -25.66
C THR A 206 -41.71 11.04 -27.12
N PRO A 207 -41.28 10.29 -28.18
CA PRO A 207 -40.10 10.43 -29.01
C PRO A 207 -40.42 10.94 -30.43
N PRO A 208 -39.60 10.78 -31.46
CA PRO A 208 -39.78 9.64 -32.39
C PRO A 208 -38.49 8.99 -32.97
N ALA A 209 -38.71 7.77 -33.39
CA ALA A 209 -37.80 6.91 -34.13
C ALA A 209 -37.68 7.33 -35.59
N GLU A 210 -36.56 7.12 -36.21
CA GLU A 210 -36.45 6.85 -37.65
C GLU A 210 -35.46 5.74 -37.97
N THR A 211 -36.01 4.83 -38.71
CA THR A 211 -35.49 3.63 -39.32
C THR A 211 -34.72 3.95 -40.59
N THR A 212 -33.55 3.39 -40.81
CA THR A 212 -33.10 3.07 -42.18
C THR A 212 -32.13 1.85 -42.17
N THR A 213 -32.54 0.84 -42.92
CA THR A 213 -31.90 -0.44 -43.20
C THR A 213 -31.07 -0.33 -44.50
N PRO A 214 -30.22 -1.32 -44.84
CA PRO A 214 -28.85 -1.19 -45.40
C PRO A 214 -28.76 -1.30 -46.91
N PRO A 215 -27.53 -1.33 -47.44
CA PRO A 215 -27.22 -2.33 -48.46
C PRO A 215 -25.86 -3.03 -48.33
N ALA A 216 -25.95 -4.34 -48.51
CA ALA A 216 -25.19 -5.30 -49.30
C ALA A 216 -23.63 -5.28 -49.33
N ALA A 217 -23.13 -6.37 -48.83
CA ALA A 217 -22.09 -7.28 -49.33
C ALA A 217 -21.01 -6.75 -50.29
N THR A 218 -19.76 -6.82 -49.81
CA THR A 218 -18.62 -7.13 -50.69
C THR A 218 -17.75 -8.18 -49.98
N THR A 219 -17.67 -9.34 -50.60
CA THR A 219 -16.78 -10.45 -50.30
C THR A 219 -15.36 -10.00 -50.53
N THR A 220 -14.50 -10.10 -49.54
CA THR A 220 -13.05 -10.07 -49.73
C THR A 220 -12.42 -11.17 -48.88
N GLU A 221 -11.93 -12.14 -49.55
CA GLU A 221 -10.79 -13.06 -49.35
C GLU A 221 -10.27 -13.19 -47.92
N GLN A 222 -10.48 -14.36 -47.40
CA GLN A 222 -10.07 -14.92 -46.12
C GLN A 222 -8.54 -15.10 -46.13
N ALA A 223 -7.83 -14.21 -45.42
CA ALA A 223 -6.46 -14.48 -44.99
C ALA A 223 -6.47 -15.49 -43.84
N PRO A 224 -5.49 -16.37 -43.69
CA PRO A 224 -5.53 -17.44 -42.69
C PRO A 224 -5.55 -16.89 -41.29
N ALA A 225 -6.50 -17.36 -40.50
CA ALA A 225 -6.69 -17.04 -39.11
C ALA A 225 -5.39 -17.26 -38.31
N ALA A 226 -4.87 -16.18 -37.73
CA ALA A 226 -3.91 -16.28 -36.64
C ALA A 226 -4.57 -17.09 -35.50
N PRO A 227 -3.82 -17.93 -34.79
CA PRO A 227 -4.40 -18.74 -33.72
C PRO A 227 -5.05 -17.84 -32.70
N GLU A 228 -6.32 -18.05 -32.47
CA GLU A 228 -7.11 -17.43 -31.40
C GLU A 228 -6.39 -17.63 -30.08
N GLN A 229 -5.75 -16.58 -29.58
CA GLN A 229 -4.99 -16.63 -28.32
C GLN A 229 -6.00 -16.97 -27.22
N ALA A 230 -5.95 -18.20 -26.74
CA ALA A 230 -6.76 -18.66 -25.61
C ALA A 230 -6.58 -17.65 -24.46
N LYS A 231 -7.69 -17.01 -24.05
CA LYS A 231 -7.71 -16.05 -22.97
C LYS A 231 -7.17 -16.73 -21.71
N ALA A 232 -5.97 -16.35 -21.31
CA ALA A 232 -5.33 -16.91 -20.13
C ALA A 232 -5.81 -16.20 -18.87
N VAL A 233 -6.04 -16.97 -17.81
CA VAL A 233 -6.48 -16.48 -16.51
C VAL A 233 -5.27 -16.22 -15.63
N TYR A 234 -5.21 -15.04 -15.03
CA TYR A 234 -4.15 -14.64 -14.09
C TYR A 234 -4.75 -14.14 -12.79
N LEU A 235 -3.97 -14.17 -11.72
CA LEU A 235 -4.25 -13.50 -10.47
C LEU A 235 -3.35 -12.26 -10.36
N GLN A 236 -3.93 -11.08 -10.25
CA GLN A 236 -3.20 -9.88 -9.87
C GLN A 236 -3.15 -9.81 -8.35
N VAL A 237 -1.96 -10.01 -7.78
CA VAL A 237 -1.73 -10.02 -6.33
C VAL A 237 -1.45 -8.62 -5.79
N GLY A 238 -0.97 -7.73 -6.64
CA GLY A 238 -0.73 -6.33 -6.26
C GLY A 238 -0.46 -5.43 -7.46
N ALA A 239 -0.55 -4.12 -7.21
CA ALA A 239 -0.15 -3.08 -8.14
C ALA A 239 0.66 -2.03 -7.37
N PHE A 240 1.87 -1.73 -7.82
CA PHE A 240 2.86 -0.95 -7.09
C PHE A 240 3.36 0.21 -7.94
N SER A 241 3.61 1.34 -7.32
CA SER A 241 4.29 2.47 -7.96
C SER A 241 5.80 2.25 -8.10
N SER A 242 6.37 1.30 -7.33
CA SER A 242 7.78 0.91 -7.38
C SER A 242 7.94 -0.53 -7.83
N ARG A 243 8.93 -0.78 -8.70
CA ARG A 243 9.34 -2.11 -9.11
C ARG A 243 9.85 -2.92 -7.93
N ASP A 244 10.64 -2.31 -7.04
CA ASP A 244 11.25 -3.00 -5.90
C ASP A 244 10.18 -3.55 -4.95
N ASN A 245 9.08 -2.81 -4.73
CA ASN A 245 7.96 -3.30 -3.93
C ASN A 245 7.26 -4.50 -4.59
N ALA A 246 7.14 -4.50 -5.92
CA ALA A 246 6.60 -5.64 -6.65
C ALA A 246 7.54 -6.86 -6.59
N GLU A 247 8.84 -6.65 -6.75
CA GLU A 247 9.85 -7.72 -6.65
C GLU A 247 9.99 -8.27 -5.22
N ASN A 248 9.86 -7.42 -4.20
CA ASN A 248 9.85 -7.85 -2.80
C ASN A 248 8.65 -8.77 -2.51
N LEU A 249 7.45 -8.38 -2.97
CA LEU A 249 6.28 -9.26 -2.82
C LEU A 249 6.43 -10.53 -3.64
N ARG A 250 7.02 -10.47 -4.85
CA ARG A 250 7.35 -11.64 -5.65
C ARG A 250 8.24 -12.61 -4.87
N SER A 251 9.36 -12.13 -4.34
CA SER A 251 10.31 -12.95 -3.59
C SER A 251 9.66 -13.59 -2.36
N ARG A 252 8.75 -12.88 -1.69
CA ARG A 252 7.99 -13.44 -0.57
C ARG A 252 7.03 -14.52 -1.03
N LEU A 253 6.27 -14.30 -2.11
CA LEU A 253 5.38 -15.33 -2.66
C LEU A 253 6.13 -16.58 -3.07
N GLU A 254 7.31 -16.42 -3.70
CA GLU A 254 8.17 -17.54 -4.08
C GLU A 254 8.76 -18.28 -2.87
N GLY A 255 9.02 -17.56 -1.78
CA GLY A 255 9.52 -18.15 -0.52
C GLY A 255 8.44 -18.90 0.26
N GLU A 256 7.26 -18.30 0.41
CA GLU A 256 6.12 -18.90 1.14
C GLU A 256 5.45 -20.03 0.34
N PHE A 257 5.43 -19.88 -0.98
CA PHE A 257 4.78 -20.82 -1.90
C PHE A 257 5.79 -21.29 -2.96
N GLY A 258 6.72 -22.16 -2.58
CA GLY A 258 7.78 -22.65 -3.47
C GLY A 258 7.29 -23.18 -4.83
N TRP A 259 6.01 -23.62 -4.90
CA TRP A 259 5.37 -24.09 -6.15
C TRP A 259 4.94 -22.94 -7.08
N LEU A 260 4.96 -21.66 -6.64
CA LEU A 260 4.66 -20.48 -7.47
C LEU A 260 5.88 -19.94 -8.21
N LYS A 261 7.08 -20.43 -7.94
CA LYS A 261 8.36 -19.82 -8.33
C LYS A 261 8.45 -19.43 -9.80
N ASP A 262 7.89 -20.23 -10.70
CA ASP A 262 7.97 -19.99 -12.16
C ASP A 262 6.70 -19.32 -12.72
N THR A 263 5.70 -19.03 -11.86
CA THR A 263 4.40 -18.51 -12.28
C THR A 263 4.18 -17.06 -11.89
N VAL A 264 5.09 -16.48 -11.07
CA VAL A 264 4.98 -15.09 -10.59
C VAL A 264 5.70 -14.13 -11.52
N GLN A 265 4.99 -13.15 -12.05
CA GLN A 265 5.51 -12.18 -13.01
C GLN A 265 5.26 -10.75 -12.55
N VAL A 266 6.29 -9.91 -12.67
CA VAL A 266 6.18 -8.45 -12.44
C VAL A 266 6.09 -7.77 -13.81
N LEU A 267 4.98 -7.08 -14.06
CA LEU A 267 4.68 -6.46 -15.35
C LEU A 267 4.50 -4.95 -15.17
N ALA A 268 5.14 -4.16 -16.02
CA ALA A 268 4.90 -2.72 -16.08
C ALA A 268 3.67 -2.45 -16.95
N ILE A 269 2.60 -1.95 -16.35
CA ILE A 269 1.35 -1.62 -17.05
C ILE A 269 0.92 -0.20 -16.66
N GLY A 270 1.03 0.74 -17.59
CA GLY A 270 0.90 2.16 -17.32
C GLY A 270 1.98 2.64 -16.36
N ASN A 271 1.59 3.37 -15.33
CA ASN A 271 2.50 3.90 -14.31
C ASN A 271 2.70 2.95 -13.11
N LEU A 272 2.22 1.71 -13.20
CA LEU A 272 2.23 0.75 -12.10
C LEU A 272 2.95 -0.53 -12.48
N TRP A 273 3.63 -1.12 -11.51
CA TRP A 273 4.19 -2.46 -11.54
C TRP A 273 3.15 -3.42 -10.96
N ARG A 274 2.63 -4.31 -11.80
CA ARG A 274 1.61 -5.28 -11.39
C ARG A 274 2.23 -6.65 -11.21
N LEU A 275 1.92 -7.28 -10.09
CA LEU A 275 2.35 -8.63 -9.80
C LEU A 275 1.23 -9.60 -10.17
N HIS A 276 1.50 -10.44 -11.16
CA HIS A 276 0.59 -11.45 -11.67
C HIS A 276 1.11 -12.84 -11.37
N VAL A 277 0.19 -13.75 -11.07
CA VAL A 277 0.46 -15.17 -10.88
C VAL A 277 -0.37 -15.95 -11.91
N GLY A 278 0.24 -16.87 -12.60
CA GLY A 278 -0.37 -17.64 -13.69
C GLY A 278 0.54 -17.75 -14.92
N PRO A 279 0.05 -18.23 -16.07
CA PRO A 279 -1.38 -18.43 -16.41
C PRO A 279 -2.00 -19.68 -15.79
N TYR A 280 -3.30 -19.58 -15.47
CA TYR A 280 -4.11 -20.72 -15.03
C TYR A 280 -5.01 -21.23 -16.17
N ARG A 281 -5.32 -22.53 -16.13
CA ARG A 281 -6.15 -23.17 -17.15
C ARG A 281 -7.62 -22.84 -16.98
N SER A 282 -8.06 -22.60 -15.74
CA SER A 282 -9.44 -22.28 -15.40
C SER A 282 -9.53 -21.16 -14.37
N GLN A 283 -10.72 -20.55 -14.27
CA GLN A 283 -11.00 -19.57 -13.20
C GLN A 283 -11.05 -20.24 -11.82
N ASP A 284 -11.45 -21.50 -11.75
CA ASP A 284 -11.56 -22.24 -10.48
C ASP A 284 -10.18 -22.60 -9.93
N ASP A 285 -9.23 -22.98 -10.80
CA ASP A 285 -7.83 -23.15 -10.40
C ASP A 285 -7.26 -21.83 -9.84
N ALA A 286 -7.53 -20.71 -10.52
CA ALA A 286 -7.10 -19.40 -10.07
C ALA A 286 -7.73 -19.03 -8.71
N ARG A 287 -9.03 -19.30 -8.49
CA ARG A 287 -9.71 -19.03 -7.20
C ARG A 287 -9.10 -19.83 -6.05
N SER A 288 -8.87 -21.11 -6.27
CA SER A 288 -8.25 -21.98 -5.25
C SER A 288 -6.88 -21.47 -4.82
N VAL A 289 -6.08 -20.96 -5.77
CA VAL A 289 -4.79 -20.32 -5.47
C VAL A 289 -4.98 -18.98 -4.77
N ALA A 290 -5.96 -18.18 -5.18
CA ALA A 290 -6.27 -16.91 -4.54
C ALA A 290 -6.63 -17.09 -3.07
N GLU A 291 -7.47 -18.06 -2.72
CA GLU A 291 -7.85 -18.38 -1.34
C GLU A 291 -6.64 -18.80 -0.49
N ARG A 292 -5.72 -19.57 -1.06
CA ARG A 292 -4.48 -19.95 -0.36
C ARG A 292 -3.55 -18.75 -0.10
N ILE A 293 -3.42 -17.85 -1.06
CA ILE A 293 -2.65 -16.61 -0.90
C ILE A 293 -3.33 -15.72 0.15
N GLU A 294 -4.65 -15.56 0.09
CA GLU A 294 -5.42 -14.77 1.05
C GLU A 294 -5.31 -15.30 2.47
N SER A 295 -5.41 -16.62 2.66
CA SER A 295 -5.33 -17.25 3.99
C SER A 295 -3.95 -17.11 4.65
N GLN A 296 -2.87 -17.15 3.89
CA GLN A 296 -1.50 -17.12 4.45
C GLN A 296 -0.93 -15.71 4.50
N LEU A 297 -1.17 -14.89 3.48
CA LEU A 297 -0.57 -13.55 3.39
C LEU A 297 -1.58 -12.42 3.66
N SER A 298 -2.86 -12.72 3.87
CA SER A 298 -3.93 -11.71 4.01
C SER A 298 -3.97 -10.71 2.85
N ILE A 299 -3.60 -11.17 1.66
CA ILE A 299 -3.66 -10.44 0.40
C ILE A 299 -4.77 -11.08 -0.43
N LYS A 300 -5.74 -10.28 -0.88
CA LYS A 300 -6.83 -10.73 -1.73
C LYS A 300 -6.49 -10.52 -3.21
N PRO A 301 -6.10 -11.57 -3.96
CA PRO A 301 -5.78 -11.42 -5.37
C PRO A 301 -7.02 -11.09 -6.20
N LEU A 302 -6.81 -10.36 -7.30
CA LEU A 302 -7.85 -10.05 -8.28
C LEU A 302 -7.71 -10.96 -9.50
N LEU A 303 -8.81 -11.57 -9.94
CA LEU A 303 -8.82 -12.40 -11.13
C LEU A 303 -8.81 -11.51 -12.38
N VAL A 304 -7.87 -11.75 -13.29
CA VAL A 304 -7.68 -11.00 -14.54
C VAL A 304 -7.63 -12.00 -15.70
N VAL A 305 -8.45 -11.76 -16.71
CA VAL A 305 -8.46 -12.54 -17.96
C VAL A 305 -7.82 -11.71 -19.06
N ARG A 306 -6.87 -12.26 -19.74
CA ARG A 306 -6.14 -11.60 -20.86
C ARG A 306 -6.19 -12.45 -22.11
#